data_e29086c0955c0c213855117b3c51cfce
#
_entry.id   e29086c0955c0c213855117b3c51cfce
#
_cell.length_a   1.000
_cell.length_b   1.000
_cell.length_c   1.000
_cell.angle_alpha   90.00
_cell.angle_beta   90.00
_cell.angle_gamma   90.00
#
_symmetry.space_group_name_H-M   'P 1'
#
loop_
_entity.id
_entity.type
_entity.pdbx_description
1 polymer ?
#
loop_
_entity_poly.entity_id
_entity_poly.type
_entity_poly.pdbx_seq_one_letter_code
_entity_poly.pdbx_strand_id
1 'polypeptide(L)'
;MFAIIMAFSLISTVFYAHAQNLEPRAYTNTPVGMNFLLAGYNYADGALLFDPSLPVTDANARVDMGFAGYVRSLGVADKSAKFGVLLPYAVLDADGYVEGVFRTREDTGMADPSFYFTINLHGGPALSFEEFRDYQQDTIIGLSLKVTAPLGVYDADKLLNIGTNRWSFKPEIGISQAIGHWTLEAALSAVIYTDNDEFDNDKTRQQDPVYSAQGHVVYTFPGHIWASVSATYFEGGRTSIEGISNNDPLQNWRTGFTLAFPLNRNQSIKVFGNSGVSTRTGTDYDALGVAWQYRWGGDL
;
A
#
# COMPACT_ATOMS: atom_id res chain seq x y z
N MET A 1 -22.69 27.50 4.22
CA MET A 1 -22.58 26.53 3.12
C MET A 1 -21.13 26.05 3.09
N PHE A 2 -20.72 25.37 4.19
CA PHE A 2 -19.34 24.98 4.41
C PHE A 2 -19.26 23.52 4.82
N ALA A 3 -18.19 22.90 4.34
CA ALA A 3 -17.54 21.69 4.84
C ALA A 3 -18.29 20.37 4.72
N ILE A 4 -18.33 19.85 3.52
CA ILE A 4 -18.35 18.40 3.33
C ILE A 4 -17.07 18.05 2.58
N ILE A 5 -16.00 17.94 3.35
CA ILE A 5 -14.70 17.55 2.86
C ILE A 5 -14.26 16.34 3.63
N MET A 6 -13.81 15.42 2.88
CA MET A 6 -12.82 14.43 3.27
C MET A 6 -13.30 13.04 3.58
N ALA A 7 -13.00 12.20 2.68
CA ALA A 7 -12.39 10.95 2.98
C ALA A 7 -11.62 10.53 1.74
N PHE A 8 -10.39 11.01 1.64
CA PHE A 8 -9.48 10.64 0.59
C PHE A 8 -8.23 10.05 1.20
N SER A 9 -8.29 8.80 1.49
CA SER A 9 -7.08 8.01 1.71
C SER A 9 -7.43 6.56 1.82
N LEU A 10 -7.32 5.87 0.76
CA LEU A 10 -7.05 4.44 0.79
C LEU A 10 -6.66 4.03 -0.62
N ILE A 11 -5.58 3.35 -0.70
CA ILE A 11 -5.08 2.54 -1.81
C ILE A 11 -3.93 3.15 -2.60
N SER A 12 -2.80 2.65 -2.26
CA SER A 12 -1.71 2.35 -3.17
C SER A 12 -1.01 1.11 -2.61
N THR A 13 -0.77 0.18 -3.21
CA THR A 13 -0.76 -0.73 -4.28
C THR A 13 0.30 -1.80 -4.16
N VAL A 14 0.27 -2.68 -5.02
CA VAL A 14 0.91 -3.95 -5.12
C VAL A 14 2.27 -3.84 -5.78
N PHE A 15 3.29 -4.20 -5.07
CA PHE A 15 4.47 -4.93 -5.52
C PHE A 15 5.19 -5.48 -4.30
N TYR A 16 5.75 -6.65 -4.36
CA TYR A 16 6.56 -7.43 -3.46
C TYR A 16 7.30 -6.74 -2.27
N ALA A 17 6.69 -5.76 -1.63
CA ALA A 17 7.07 -5.31 -0.30
C ALA A 17 5.89 -4.56 0.29
N HIS A 18 5.00 -5.28 0.95
CA HIS A 18 3.84 -4.72 1.65
C HIS A 18 4.18 -3.60 2.65
N ALA A 19 5.46 -3.44 2.98
CA ALA A 19 5.99 -2.37 3.81
C ALA A 19 6.21 -1.05 3.06
N GLN A 20 6.27 -1.06 1.72
CA GLN A 20 6.73 0.08 0.90
C GLN A 20 5.63 1.04 0.45
N ASN A 21 4.38 0.81 0.83
CA ASN A 21 3.27 1.65 0.39
C ASN A 21 3.25 2.99 1.11
N LEU A 22 3.20 4.05 0.32
CA LEU A 22 3.00 5.42 0.80
C LEU A 22 1.50 5.72 0.82
N GLU A 23 0.88 5.74 2.00
CA GLU A 23 -0.57 5.92 2.16
C GLU A 23 -0.90 7.20 2.95
N PRO A 24 -0.77 8.40 2.34
CA PRO A 24 -1.16 9.63 3.02
C PRO A 24 -2.67 9.64 3.31
N ARG A 25 -3.04 10.21 4.46
CA ARG A 25 -4.42 10.37 4.94
C ARG A 25 -5.14 9.06 5.30
N ALA A 26 -4.42 7.99 5.63
CA ALA A 26 -5.00 6.70 6.02
C ALA A 26 -5.96 6.84 7.22
N TYR A 27 -5.65 7.72 8.17
CA TYR A 27 -6.40 7.92 9.41
C TYR A 27 -7.42 9.07 9.36
N THR A 28 -7.59 9.74 8.22
CA THR A 28 -8.58 10.82 8.07
C THR A 28 -9.96 10.34 8.49
N ASN A 29 -10.63 11.12 9.36
CA ASN A 29 -11.98 10.79 9.82
C ASN A 29 -12.99 10.84 8.67
N THR A 30 -14.04 10.03 8.75
CA THR A 30 -15.06 9.88 7.70
C THR A 30 -16.42 9.64 8.36
N PRO A 31 -17.51 10.24 7.88
CA PRO A 31 -18.85 9.94 8.37
C PRO A 31 -19.15 8.45 8.29
N VAL A 32 -19.86 7.92 9.28
CA VAL A 32 -20.29 6.52 9.32
C VAL A 32 -21.28 6.22 8.18
N GLY A 33 -21.18 5.03 7.59
CA GLY A 33 -22.09 4.58 6.52
C GLY A 33 -21.70 5.03 5.11
N MET A 34 -20.56 5.73 4.96
CA MET A 34 -20.03 6.06 3.64
C MET A 34 -19.43 4.82 2.97
N ASN A 35 -19.67 4.72 1.68
CA ASN A 35 -19.11 3.69 0.82
C ASN A 35 -18.22 4.33 -0.25
N PHE A 36 -17.15 3.64 -0.62
CA PHE A 36 -16.20 4.09 -1.64
C PHE A 36 -15.89 2.93 -2.58
N LEU A 37 -16.12 3.15 -3.85
CA LEU A 37 -15.64 2.29 -4.93
C LEU A 37 -14.40 2.94 -5.53
N LEU A 38 -13.38 2.13 -5.77
CA LEU A 38 -12.11 2.58 -6.31
C LEU A 38 -11.78 1.73 -7.53
N ALA A 39 -11.21 2.38 -8.53
CA ALA A 39 -10.60 1.72 -9.66
C ALA A 39 -9.36 2.52 -10.08
N GLY A 40 -8.33 1.84 -10.51
CA GLY A 40 -7.11 2.53 -10.90
C GLY A 40 -6.15 1.66 -11.68
N TYR A 41 -5.07 2.31 -12.05
CA TYR A 41 -3.97 1.71 -12.76
C TYR A 41 -2.65 2.23 -12.18
N ASN A 42 -1.67 1.36 -12.11
CA ASN A 42 -0.31 1.67 -11.70
C ASN A 42 0.68 1.01 -12.65
N TYR A 43 1.64 1.78 -13.11
CA TYR A 43 2.80 1.31 -13.84
C TYR A 43 4.02 1.37 -12.92
N ALA A 44 4.84 0.33 -12.92
CA ALA A 44 6.12 0.33 -12.23
C ALA A 44 7.18 -0.37 -13.08
N ASP A 45 8.40 0.18 -13.01
CA ASP A 45 9.55 -0.31 -13.75
C ASP A 45 10.80 -0.14 -12.90
N GLY A 46 11.67 -1.16 -12.84
CA GLY A 46 12.90 -1.03 -12.09
C GLY A 46 13.66 -2.33 -11.87
N ALA A 47 14.78 -2.20 -11.18
CA ALA A 47 15.71 -3.27 -10.91
C ALA A 47 15.22 -4.21 -9.79
N LEU A 48 15.51 -5.49 -9.95
CA LEU A 48 15.37 -6.52 -8.94
C LEU A 48 16.75 -6.83 -8.35
N LEU A 49 17.00 -6.37 -7.13
CA LEU A 49 18.26 -6.56 -6.43
C LEU A 49 18.20 -7.81 -5.57
N PHE A 50 18.82 -8.86 -6.03
CA PHE A 50 18.92 -10.14 -5.34
C PHE A 50 20.10 -10.16 -4.35
N ASP A 51 20.11 -11.16 -3.47
CA ASP A 51 21.31 -11.52 -2.69
C ASP A 51 22.48 -11.78 -3.64
N PRO A 52 23.66 -11.15 -3.42
CA PRO A 52 24.84 -11.35 -4.26
C PRO A 52 25.34 -12.82 -4.35
N SER A 53 24.90 -13.68 -3.44
CA SER A 53 25.22 -15.12 -3.50
C SER A 53 24.36 -15.89 -4.52
N LEU A 54 23.24 -15.31 -4.97
CA LEU A 54 22.43 -15.90 -6.02
C LEU A 54 23.02 -15.58 -7.40
N PRO A 55 23.02 -16.54 -8.32
CA PRO A 55 23.58 -16.35 -9.66
C PRO A 55 22.63 -15.57 -10.58
N VAL A 56 22.05 -14.47 -10.06
CA VAL A 56 21.12 -13.60 -10.79
C VAL A 56 21.71 -12.19 -10.85
N THR A 57 21.89 -11.68 -12.06
CA THR A 57 22.44 -10.33 -12.29
C THR A 57 21.62 -9.56 -13.32
N ASP A 58 21.68 -8.22 -13.26
CA ASP A 58 21.04 -7.31 -14.20
C ASP A 58 19.54 -7.62 -14.42
N ALA A 59 18.85 -7.97 -13.32
CA ALA A 59 17.45 -8.31 -13.38
C ALA A 59 16.58 -7.05 -13.27
N ASN A 60 15.63 -6.91 -14.19
CA ASN A 60 14.66 -5.84 -14.24
C ASN A 60 13.25 -6.41 -14.28
N ALA A 61 12.29 -5.65 -13.79
CA ALA A 61 10.89 -5.99 -13.94
C ALA A 61 10.05 -4.75 -14.24
N ARG A 62 9.12 -4.94 -15.16
CA ARG A 62 8.04 -4.01 -15.47
C ARG A 62 6.73 -4.63 -15.05
N VAL A 63 5.87 -3.81 -14.45
CA VAL A 63 4.57 -4.30 -14.08
C VAL A 63 3.51 -3.25 -14.34
N ASP A 64 2.53 -3.68 -15.10
CA ASP A 64 1.28 -3.01 -15.39
C ASP A 64 0.19 -3.58 -14.50
N MET A 65 -0.47 -2.75 -13.68
CA MET A 65 -1.45 -3.22 -12.73
C MET A 65 -2.72 -2.42 -12.76
N GLY A 66 -3.83 -3.07 -13.07
CA GLY A 66 -5.16 -2.60 -12.80
C GLY A 66 -5.62 -3.03 -11.40
N PHE A 67 -6.41 -2.21 -10.73
CA PHE A 67 -7.00 -2.59 -9.45
C PHE A 67 -8.43 -2.08 -9.30
N ALA A 68 -9.23 -2.84 -8.55
CA ALA A 68 -10.53 -2.43 -8.06
C ALA A 68 -10.57 -2.58 -6.53
N GLY A 69 -11.28 -1.69 -5.85
CA GLY A 69 -11.39 -1.73 -4.40
C GLY A 69 -12.72 -1.21 -3.90
N TYR A 70 -13.09 -1.66 -2.71
CA TYR A 70 -14.26 -1.19 -1.99
C TYR A 70 -13.89 -0.89 -0.56
N VAL A 71 -14.38 0.24 -0.04
CA VAL A 71 -14.17 0.64 1.35
C VAL A 71 -15.49 1.10 1.92
N ARG A 72 -15.75 0.74 3.19
CA ARG A 72 -16.89 1.23 3.97
C ARG A 72 -16.42 1.82 5.28
N SER A 73 -16.94 3.00 5.62
CA SER A 73 -16.78 3.60 6.94
C SER A 73 -17.80 3.02 7.93
N LEU A 74 -17.33 2.78 9.13
CA LEU A 74 -18.06 2.11 10.20
C LEU A 74 -17.93 2.91 11.50
N GLY A 75 -18.91 2.77 12.40
CA GLY A 75 -18.79 3.15 13.79
C GLY A 75 -18.51 1.91 14.63
N VAL A 76 -17.40 1.90 15.37
CA VAL A 76 -17.01 0.79 16.27
C VAL A 76 -16.65 1.38 17.63
N ALA A 77 -17.42 1.08 18.67
CA ALA A 77 -17.23 1.60 20.02
C ALA A 77 -17.02 3.14 20.02
N ASP A 78 -17.92 3.88 19.37
CA ASP A 78 -17.92 5.33 19.22
C ASP A 78 -16.69 5.91 18.50
N LYS A 79 -15.93 5.07 17.81
CA LYS A 79 -14.77 5.45 17.01
C LYS A 79 -15.03 5.25 15.53
N SER A 80 -14.49 6.15 14.71
CA SER A 80 -14.49 6.00 13.27
C SER A 80 -13.58 4.84 12.88
N ALA A 81 -14.11 3.92 12.12
CA ALA A 81 -13.39 2.79 11.57
C ALA A 81 -13.66 2.66 10.07
N LYS A 82 -12.80 1.93 9.37
CA LYS A 82 -12.97 1.61 7.96
C LYS A 82 -12.62 0.16 7.73
N PHE A 83 -13.39 -0.47 6.86
CA PHE A 83 -13.06 -1.79 6.32
C PHE A 83 -13.00 -1.69 4.81
N GLY A 84 -12.02 -2.31 4.19
CA GLY A 84 -11.84 -2.28 2.74
C GLY A 84 -11.27 -3.57 2.19
N VAL A 85 -11.47 -3.76 0.89
CA VAL A 85 -10.89 -4.84 0.09
C VAL A 85 -10.30 -4.25 -1.18
N LEU A 86 -9.16 -4.79 -1.60
CA LEU A 86 -8.48 -4.46 -2.86
C LEU A 86 -8.23 -5.72 -3.65
N LEU A 87 -8.59 -5.68 -4.93
CA LEU A 87 -8.44 -6.76 -5.89
C LEU A 87 -7.52 -6.27 -7.03
N PRO A 88 -6.24 -6.65 -7.03
CA PRO A 88 -5.32 -6.27 -8.08
C PRO A 88 -5.24 -7.31 -9.18
N TYR A 89 -4.98 -6.86 -10.41
CA TYR A 89 -4.69 -7.69 -11.58
C TYR A 89 -3.45 -7.14 -12.27
N ALA A 90 -2.44 -7.96 -12.46
CA ALA A 90 -1.13 -7.54 -12.93
C ALA A 90 -0.71 -8.26 -14.21
N VAL A 91 0.09 -7.55 -14.99
CA VAL A 91 0.92 -8.07 -16.07
C VAL A 91 2.37 -7.81 -15.67
N LEU A 92 3.13 -8.87 -15.50
CA LEU A 92 4.55 -8.85 -15.14
C LEU A 92 5.38 -9.19 -16.36
N ASP A 93 6.38 -8.37 -16.61
CA ASP A 93 7.40 -8.58 -17.64
C ASP A 93 8.78 -8.39 -16.98
N ALA A 94 9.59 -9.44 -16.94
CA ALA A 94 10.89 -9.40 -16.26
C ALA A 94 11.96 -10.08 -17.11
N ASP A 95 13.18 -9.56 -16.99
CA ASP A 95 14.36 -10.12 -17.64
C ASP A 95 15.58 -10.03 -16.73
N GLY A 96 16.60 -10.83 -17.05
CA GLY A 96 17.86 -10.86 -16.29
C GLY A 96 18.73 -12.03 -16.69
N TYR A 97 19.91 -12.11 -16.09
CA TYR A 97 20.82 -13.21 -16.29
C TYR A 97 20.76 -14.17 -15.10
N VAL A 98 20.48 -15.45 -15.35
CA VAL A 98 20.52 -16.53 -14.37
C VAL A 98 21.66 -17.46 -14.73
N GLU A 99 22.66 -17.63 -13.87
CA GLU A 99 23.89 -18.40 -14.17
C GLU A 99 24.59 -17.93 -15.46
N GLY A 100 24.55 -16.63 -15.76
CA GLY A 100 25.12 -16.02 -16.96
C GLY A 100 24.30 -16.25 -18.25
N VAL A 101 23.14 -16.88 -18.16
CA VAL A 101 22.22 -17.10 -19.30
C VAL A 101 21.07 -16.10 -19.21
N PHE A 102 20.84 -15.33 -20.27
CA PHE A 102 19.72 -14.40 -20.35
C PHE A 102 18.38 -15.15 -20.30
N ARG A 103 17.48 -14.71 -19.45
CA ARG A 103 16.14 -15.26 -19.24
C ARG A 103 15.11 -14.16 -19.23
N THR A 104 13.92 -14.48 -19.69
CA THR A 104 12.74 -13.63 -19.61
C THR A 104 11.62 -14.35 -18.87
N ARG A 105 10.78 -13.58 -18.19
CA ARG A 105 9.58 -14.07 -17.51
C ARG A 105 8.41 -13.14 -17.80
N GLU A 106 7.38 -13.66 -18.42
CA GLU A 106 6.10 -13.00 -18.56
C GLU A 106 5.06 -13.73 -17.71
N ASP A 107 4.20 -12.99 -17.03
CA ASP A 107 3.11 -13.53 -16.23
C ASP A 107 1.94 -12.57 -16.22
N THR A 108 0.71 -13.09 -16.12
CA THR A 108 -0.51 -12.28 -16.13
C THR A 108 -1.58 -12.91 -15.28
N GLY A 109 -2.21 -12.14 -14.42
CA GLY A 109 -3.33 -12.63 -13.64
C GLY A 109 -3.63 -11.80 -12.39
N MET A 110 -4.51 -12.35 -11.56
CA MET A 110 -4.81 -11.75 -10.26
C MET A 110 -3.57 -11.78 -9.36
N ALA A 111 -3.26 -10.66 -8.74
CA ALA A 111 -2.32 -10.64 -7.62
C ALA A 111 -3.06 -10.88 -6.31
N ASP A 112 -2.32 -11.03 -5.22
CA ASP A 112 -2.89 -11.34 -3.92
C ASP A 112 -3.85 -10.24 -3.44
N PRO A 113 -5.13 -10.53 -3.16
CA PRO A 113 -6.07 -9.56 -2.64
C PRO A 113 -5.71 -9.13 -1.22
N SER A 114 -6.05 -7.90 -0.88
CA SER A 114 -5.78 -7.35 0.44
C SER A 114 -7.06 -6.86 1.12
N PHE A 115 -7.14 -7.09 2.43
CA PHE A 115 -8.20 -6.64 3.31
C PHE A 115 -7.62 -5.64 4.30
N TYR A 116 -8.33 -4.54 4.53
CA TYR A 116 -7.90 -3.44 5.39
C TYR A 116 -8.92 -3.22 6.49
N PHE A 117 -8.45 -3.08 7.70
CA PHE A 117 -9.23 -2.57 8.81
C PHE A 117 -8.45 -1.44 9.49
N THR A 118 -9.08 -0.28 9.65
CA THR A 118 -8.49 0.88 10.33
C THR A 118 -9.48 1.39 11.37
N ILE A 119 -8.99 1.77 12.54
CA ILE A 119 -9.78 2.38 13.60
C ILE A 119 -9.04 3.57 14.20
N ASN A 120 -9.72 4.69 14.36
CA ASN A 120 -9.19 5.88 15.00
C ASN A 120 -9.43 5.79 16.51
N LEU A 121 -8.40 5.53 17.30
CA LEU A 121 -8.49 5.37 18.75
C LEU A 121 -8.70 6.71 19.47
N HIS A 122 -8.09 7.77 18.94
CA HIS A 122 -8.18 9.13 19.47
C HIS A 122 -8.46 10.12 18.32
N GLY A 123 -9.22 11.19 18.60
CA GLY A 123 -9.46 12.30 17.68
C GLY A 123 -10.39 11.99 16.49
N GLY A 124 -10.79 10.76 16.29
CA GLY A 124 -11.68 10.32 15.20
C GLY A 124 -12.95 9.69 15.73
N PRO A 125 -13.95 10.46 16.21
CA PRO A 125 -15.22 9.92 16.66
C PRO A 125 -16.04 9.35 15.48
N ALA A 126 -16.91 8.39 15.79
CA ALA A 126 -17.91 7.89 14.85
C ALA A 126 -19.04 8.94 14.76
N LEU A 127 -19.10 9.65 13.65
CA LEU A 127 -20.04 10.73 13.41
C LEU A 127 -20.99 10.37 12.27
N SER A 128 -22.25 10.76 12.42
CA SER A 128 -23.18 10.84 11.29
C SER A 128 -22.72 11.88 10.27
N PHE A 129 -23.32 11.89 9.11
CA PHE A 129 -23.01 12.89 8.09
C PHE A 129 -23.36 14.32 8.55
N GLU A 130 -24.42 14.48 9.33
CA GLU A 130 -24.83 15.76 9.89
C GLU A 130 -23.82 16.28 10.91
N GLU A 131 -23.43 15.47 11.88
CA GLU A 131 -22.44 15.81 12.90
C GLU A 131 -21.06 16.09 12.31
N PHE A 132 -20.71 15.41 11.21
CA PHE A 132 -19.42 15.59 10.54
C PHE A 132 -19.24 16.97 9.90
N ARG A 133 -20.31 17.73 9.66
CA ARG A 133 -20.22 19.09 9.12
C ARG A 133 -19.48 20.06 10.03
N ASP A 134 -19.60 19.86 11.34
CA ASP A 134 -18.99 20.71 12.36
C ASP A 134 -17.67 20.13 12.88
N TYR A 135 -17.32 18.92 12.44
CA TYR A 135 -16.08 18.26 12.85
C TYR A 135 -14.86 18.94 12.22
N GLN A 136 -13.90 19.28 13.08
CA GLN A 136 -12.58 19.74 12.68
C GLN A 136 -11.54 18.77 13.19
N GLN A 137 -10.73 18.25 12.28
CA GLN A 137 -9.65 17.38 12.65
C GLN A 137 -8.59 18.16 13.43
N ASP A 138 -8.17 17.62 14.55
CA ASP A 138 -6.97 18.00 15.30
C ASP A 138 -5.98 16.84 15.22
N THR A 139 -5.66 16.20 16.33
CA THR A 139 -4.79 15.02 16.39
C THR A 139 -5.62 13.76 16.29
N ILE A 140 -5.30 12.89 15.35
CA ILE A 140 -5.85 11.53 15.28
C ILE A 140 -4.71 10.53 15.57
N ILE A 141 -4.99 9.54 16.43
CA ILE A 141 -4.15 8.36 16.61
C ILE A 141 -5.00 7.16 16.20
N GLY A 142 -4.48 6.39 15.24
CA GLY A 142 -5.18 5.24 14.68
C GLY A 142 -4.33 3.98 14.63
N LEU A 143 -5.02 2.86 14.56
CA LEU A 143 -4.45 1.55 14.28
C LEU A 143 -5.00 1.04 12.96
N SER A 144 -4.18 0.34 12.20
CA SER A 144 -4.65 -0.42 11.05
C SER A 144 -4.06 -1.82 11.02
N LEU A 145 -4.78 -2.71 10.36
CA LEU A 145 -4.33 -4.04 10.00
C LEU A 145 -4.63 -4.27 8.52
N LYS A 146 -3.59 -4.54 7.73
CA LYS A 146 -3.73 -5.05 6.38
C LYS A 146 -3.43 -6.54 6.40
N VAL A 147 -4.32 -7.33 5.81
CA VAL A 147 -4.14 -8.77 5.60
C VAL A 147 -4.12 -9.03 4.10
N THR A 148 -3.08 -9.68 3.60
CA THR A 148 -2.99 -10.10 2.21
C THR A 148 -3.13 -11.62 2.13
N ALA A 149 -4.07 -12.09 1.32
CA ALA A 149 -4.37 -13.50 1.16
C ALA A 149 -3.66 -14.08 -0.07
N PRO A 150 -3.07 -15.28 -0.01
CA PRO A 150 -2.35 -15.91 -1.11
C PRO A 150 -3.33 -16.50 -2.14
N LEU A 151 -4.02 -15.64 -2.88
CA LEU A 151 -5.02 -16.02 -3.87
C LEU A 151 -4.64 -15.56 -5.29
N GLY A 152 -3.46 -14.97 -5.43
CA GLY A 152 -2.89 -14.55 -6.70
C GLY A 152 -2.35 -15.73 -7.52
N VAL A 153 -2.08 -15.47 -8.79
CA VAL A 153 -1.45 -16.47 -9.66
C VAL A 153 -0.05 -16.78 -9.16
N TYR A 154 0.21 -18.06 -8.94
CA TYR A 154 1.47 -18.57 -8.44
C TYR A 154 1.89 -19.84 -9.18
N ASP A 155 3.15 -19.94 -9.55
CA ASP A 155 3.79 -21.09 -10.20
C ASP A 155 5.01 -21.48 -9.35
N ALA A 156 4.94 -22.64 -8.69
CA ALA A 156 5.96 -23.12 -7.75
C ALA A 156 7.34 -23.37 -8.40
N ASP A 157 7.37 -23.58 -9.73
CA ASP A 157 8.60 -23.79 -10.48
C ASP A 157 9.29 -22.48 -10.90
N LYS A 158 8.75 -21.34 -10.49
CA LYS A 158 9.26 -20.02 -10.88
C LYS A 158 9.71 -19.19 -9.67
N LEU A 159 10.83 -18.49 -9.84
CA LEU A 159 11.37 -17.57 -8.84
C LEU A 159 10.56 -16.27 -8.72
N LEU A 160 9.98 -15.81 -9.84
CA LEU A 160 9.18 -14.59 -9.91
C LEU A 160 7.73 -14.95 -10.20
N ASN A 161 6.83 -14.49 -9.36
CA ASN A 161 5.40 -14.74 -9.44
C ASN A 161 4.61 -13.46 -9.13
N ILE A 162 3.38 -13.38 -9.63
CA ILE A 162 2.42 -12.31 -9.31
C ILE A 162 1.84 -12.49 -7.90
N GLY A 163 1.51 -13.71 -7.51
CA GLY A 163 1.10 -14.07 -6.16
C GLY A 163 2.30 -14.45 -5.28
N THR A 164 2.14 -14.40 -3.96
CA THR A 164 3.21 -14.70 -3.00
C THR A 164 3.13 -16.08 -2.38
N ASN A 165 2.02 -16.79 -2.58
CA ASN A 165 1.69 -18.09 -2.00
C ASN A 165 1.85 -18.15 -0.47
N ARG A 166 1.64 -17.02 0.21
CA ARG A 166 1.70 -16.93 1.67
C ARG A 166 0.85 -15.78 2.19
N TRP A 167 0.34 -15.92 3.38
CA TRP A 167 -0.33 -14.82 4.07
C TRP A 167 0.67 -13.76 4.52
N SER A 168 0.23 -12.51 4.52
CA SER A 168 0.95 -11.45 5.20
C SER A 168 0.02 -10.58 6.03
N PHE A 169 0.53 -10.10 7.17
CA PHE A 169 -0.19 -9.30 8.14
C PHE A 169 0.64 -8.04 8.42
N LYS A 170 0.07 -6.86 8.17
CA LYS A 170 0.73 -5.57 8.46
C LYS A 170 -0.08 -4.81 9.51
N PRO A 171 0.16 -5.01 10.83
CA PRO A 171 -0.26 -4.06 11.83
C PRO A 171 0.50 -2.74 11.70
N GLU A 172 -0.20 -1.64 11.92
CA GLU A 172 0.35 -0.29 11.85
C GLU A 172 -0.29 0.60 12.91
N ILE A 173 0.50 1.47 13.52
CA ILE A 173 0.06 2.57 14.35
C ILE A 173 0.46 3.89 13.69
N GLY A 174 -0.45 4.86 13.63
CA GLY A 174 -0.18 6.15 13.03
C GLY A 174 -0.79 7.31 13.79
N ILE A 175 -0.19 8.47 13.55
CA ILE A 175 -0.66 9.76 14.04
C ILE A 175 -0.84 10.70 12.84
N SER A 176 -1.92 11.51 12.89
CA SER A 176 -2.22 12.52 11.89
C SER A 176 -2.59 13.81 12.62
N GLN A 177 -1.83 14.89 12.40
CA GLN A 177 -2.02 16.20 13.03
C GLN A 177 -2.40 17.23 11.97
N ALA A 178 -3.58 17.83 12.12
CA ALA A 178 -4.00 18.95 11.29
C ALA A 178 -3.50 20.29 11.86
N ILE A 179 -2.94 21.15 11.01
CA ILE A 179 -2.43 22.49 11.34
C ILE A 179 -2.84 23.44 10.22
N GLY A 180 -4.03 24.04 10.32
CA GLY A 180 -4.58 24.88 9.26
C GLY A 180 -4.78 24.09 7.95
N HIS A 181 -4.10 24.50 6.90
CA HIS A 181 -4.12 23.79 5.61
C HIS A 181 -3.17 22.60 5.52
N TRP A 182 -2.29 22.42 6.49
CA TRP A 182 -1.33 21.34 6.53
C TRP A 182 -1.86 20.16 7.36
N THR A 183 -1.48 18.96 6.97
CA THR A 183 -1.61 17.76 7.80
C THR A 183 -0.26 17.04 7.79
N LEU A 184 0.27 16.79 8.98
CA LEU A 184 1.49 16.03 9.19
C LEU A 184 1.11 14.66 9.69
N GLU A 185 1.69 13.63 9.09
CA GLU A 185 1.39 12.25 9.45
C GLU A 185 2.67 11.45 9.63
N ALA A 186 2.64 10.52 10.58
CA ALA A 186 3.68 9.53 10.79
C ALA A 186 3.06 8.19 11.17
N ALA A 187 3.66 7.10 10.71
CA ALA A 187 3.23 5.75 11.07
C ALA A 187 4.40 4.79 11.21
N LEU A 188 4.22 3.79 12.08
CA LEU A 188 5.13 2.66 12.28
C LEU A 188 4.37 1.37 12.01
N SER A 189 4.99 0.46 11.28
CA SER A 189 4.39 -0.83 10.97
C SER A 189 5.40 -1.96 10.93
N ALA A 190 4.88 -3.19 11.00
CA ALA A 190 5.63 -4.41 10.75
C ALA A 190 4.83 -5.29 9.77
N VAL A 191 5.49 -5.89 8.80
CA VAL A 191 4.89 -6.94 7.98
C VAL A 191 5.40 -8.28 8.44
N ILE A 192 4.47 -9.17 8.77
CA ILE A 192 4.72 -10.53 9.25
C ILE A 192 4.19 -11.48 8.19
N TYR A 193 4.94 -12.52 7.88
CA TYR A 193 4.63 -13.48 6.82
C TYR A 193 4.42 -14.89 7.40
N THR A 194 3.57 -15.67 6.78
CA THR A 194 3.61 -17.13 6.91
C THR A 194 4.67 -17.71 5.98
N ASP A 195 5.04 -18.95 6.16
CA ASP A 195 5.93 -19.65 5.27
C ASP A 195 5.26 -19.86 3.89
N ASN A 196 6.08 -20.00 2.86
CA ASN A 196 5.69 -20.48 1.54
C ASN A 196 6.38 -21.84 1.33
N ASP A 197 5.58 -22.91 1.40
CA ASP A 197 6.06 -24.30 1.35
C ASP A 197 6.17 -24.86 -0.09
N GLU A 198 5.83 -24.04 -1.09
CA GLU A 198 5.87 -24.42 -2.50
C GLU A 198 6.81 -23.48 -3.31
N PHE A 199 7.90 -23.01 -2.69
CA PHE A 199 8.83 -22.10 -3.36
C PHE A 199 9.89 -22.86 -4.16
N ASP A 200 10.08 -22.51 -5.43
CA ASP A 200 11.15 -23.03 -6.29
C ASP A 200 11.37 -24.54 -6.15
N ASN A 201 10.46 -25.32 -6.70
CA ASN A 201 10.41 -26.79 -6.61
C ASN A 201 10.14 -27.31 -5.18
N ASP A 202 9.04 -26.86 -4.58
CA ASP A 202 8.50 -27.32 -3.30
C ASP A 202 9.45 -27.10 -2.09
N LYS A 203 10.32 -26.08 -2.16
CA LYS A 203 11.11 -25.66 -1.01
C LYS A 203 10.31 -24.78 -0.09
N THR A 204 10.61 -24.84 1.20
CA THR A 204 10.04 -23.91 2.18
C THR A 204 10.84 -22.62 2.22
N ARG A 205 10.19 -21.49 1.89
CA ARG A 205 10.73 -20.15 2.04
C ARG A 205 10.10 -19.45 3.23
N GLN A 206 10.93 -18.97 4.14
CA GLN A 206 10.58 -18.15 5.29
C GLN A 206 11.08 -16.73 5.10
N GLN A 207 10.49 -15.78 5.81
CA GLN A 207 10.95 -14.40 5.83
C GLN A 207 10.74 -13.76 7.20
N ASP A 208 11.79 -13.15 7.73
CA ASP A 208 11.74 -12.32 8.93
C ASP A 208 10.78 -11.13 8.73
N PRO A 209 10.22 -10.55 9.80
CA PRO A 209 9.40 -9.37 9.69
C PRO A 209 10.13 -8.19 9.03
N VAL A 210 9.39 -7.41 8.23
CA VAL A 210 9.85 -6.12 7.69
C VAL A 210 9.24 -5.01 8.52
N TYR A 211 10.08 -4.19 9.13
CA TYR A 211 9.67 -3.01 9.88
C TYR A 211 9.70 -1.77 9.00
N SER A 212 8.77 -0.86 9.19
CA SER A 212 8.78 0.41 8.46
C SER A 212 8.35 1.60 9.30
N ALA A 213 8.93 2.76 8.96
CA ALA A 213 8.52 4.06 9.43
C ALA A 213 8.20 4.93 8.22
N GLN A 214 7.05 5.57 8.21
CA GLN A 214 6.64 6.47 7.13
C GLN A 214 6.19 7.82 7.67
N GLY A 215 6.37 8.86 6.84
CA GLY A 215 5.94 10.20 7.13
C GLY A 215 5.35 10.87 5.89
N HIS A 216 4.35 11.73 6.12
CA HIS A 216 3.68 12.47 5.06
C HIS A 216 3.49 13.93 5.46
N VAL A 217 3.73 14.82 4.52
CA VAL A 217 3.36 16.23 4.61
C VAL A 217 2.29 16.47 3.56
N VAL A 218 1.09 16.80 4.01
CA VAL A 218 -0.08 17.01 3.15
C VAL A 218 -0.46 18.48 3.20
N TYR A 219 -0.76 19.09 2.06
CA TYR A 219 -1.32 20.43 1.94
C TYR A 219 -2.66 20.38 1.24
N THR A 220 -3.67 20.99 1.84
CA THR A 220 -5.02 21.09 1.29
C THR A 220 -5.25 22.49 0.72
N PHE A 221 -5.40 22.59 -0.58
CA PHE A 221 -5.69 23.81 -1.32
C PHE A 221 -7.19 24.18 -1.24
N PRO A 222 -7.56 25.43 -1.54
CA PRO A 222 -8.95 25.78 -1.79
C PRO A 222 -9.60 24.87 -2.84
N GLY A 223 -10.88 24.55 -2.68
CA GLY A 223 -11.61 23.64 -3.59
C GLY A 223 -11.36 22.16 -3.33
N HIS A 224 -10.75 21.82 -2.17
CA HIS A 224 -10.56 20.44 -1.71
C HIS A 224 -9.57 19.62 -2.52
N ILE A 225 -8.75 20.26 -3.32
CA ILE A 225 -7.56 19.67 -3.91
C ILE A 225 -6.54 19.49 -2.78
N TRP A 226 -5.83 18.37 -2.77
CA TRP A 226 -4.72 18.21 -1.86
C TRP A 226 -3.53 17.54 -2.53
N ALA A 227 -2.34 17.86 -2.04
CA ALA A 227 -1.10 17.24 -2.47
C ALA A 227 -0.32 16.76 -1.25
N SER A 228 0.48 15.74 -1.41
CA SER A 228 1.41 15.27 -0.39
C SER A 228 2.77 14.93 -0.96
N VAL A 229 3.77 15.08 -0.08
CA VAL A 229 5.09 14.46 -0.24
C VAL A 229 5.26 13.46 0.91
N SER A 230 5.83 12.33 0.59
CA SER A 230 5.89 11.19 1.49
C SER A 230 7.28 10.56 1.46
N ALA A 231 7.71 10.00 2.58
CA ALA A 231 8.92 9.19 2.67
C ALA A 231 8.67 7.97 3.54
N THR A 232 9.29 6.84 3.17
CA THR A 232 9.26 5.60 3.95
C THR A 232 10.65 5.02 4.04
N TYR A 233 11.04 4.65 5.25
CA TYR A 233 12.18 3.78 5.53
C TYR A 233 11.66 2.41 5.94
N PHE A 234 12.30 1.35 5.45
CA PHE A 234 11.98 -0.01 5.87
C PHE A 234 13.23 -0.87 5.92
N GLU A 235 13.23 -1.79 6.89
CA GLU A 235 14.35 -2.68 7.17
C GLU A 235 13.86 -4.05 7.67
N GLY A 236 14.74 -5.06 7.58
CA GLY A 236 14.47 -6.43 7.99
C GLY A 236 14.12 -7.32 6.80
N GLY A 237 13.25 -8.31 7.01
CA GLY A 237 12.76 -9.16 5.93
C GLY A 237 13.80 -10.10 5.32
N ARG A 238 14.85 -10.48 6.09
CA ARG A 238 15.79 -11.51 5.65
C ARG A 238 15.04 -12.79 5.32
N THR A 239 15.37 -13.43 4.21
CA THR A 239 14.75 -14.69 3.84
C THR A 239 15.62 -15.89 4.23
N SER A 240 14.98 -17.05 4.38
CA SER A 240 15.65 -18.34 4.44
C SER A 240 14.93 -19.35 3.55
N ILE A 241 15.69 -20.27 2.96
CA ILE A 241 15.19 -21.36 2.13
C ILE A 241 15.72 -22.64 2.75
N GLU A 242 14.81 -23.58 3.08
CA GLU A 242 15.14 -24.84 3.78
C GLU A 242 15.97 -24.61 5.05
N GLY A 243 15.67 -23.52 5.80
CA GLY A 243 16.40 -23.16 7.01
C GLY A 243 17.79 -22.51 6.78
N ILE A 244 18.21 -22.32 5.55
CA ILE A 244 19.46 -21.65 5.20
C ILE A 244 19.14 -20.15 4.98
N SER A 245 19.70 -19.29 5.83
CA SER A 245 19.49 -17.85 5.75
C SER A 245 20.25 -17.21 4.60
N ASN A 246 19.58 -16.36 3.85
CA ASN A 246 20.15 -15.53 2.80
C ASN A 246 20.73 -14.21 3.37
N ASN A 247 21.57 -13.53 2.62
CA ASN A 247 22.09 -12.22 3.00
C ASN A 247 21.32 -11.08 2.30
N ASP A 248 20.01 -11.14 2.37
CA ASP A 248 19.07 -10.28 1.66
C ASP A 248 18.18 -9.37 2.55
N PRO A 249 18.59 -8.95 3.77
CA PRO A 249 17.76 -8.05 4.53
C PRO A 249 17.60 -6.72 3.79
N LEU A 250 16.38 -6.22 3.79
CA LEU A 250 16.03 -4.91 3.25
C LEU A 250 16.62 -3.81 4.15
N GLN A 251 17.04 -2.71 3.53
CA GLN A 251 17.42 -1.47 4.19
C GLN A 251 17.24 -0.35 3.16
N ASN A 252 16.03 0.10 2.99
CA ASN A 252 15.66 0.86 1.82
C ASN A 252 14.88 2.13 2.19
N TRP A 253 15.07 3.18 1.40
CA TRP A 253 14.31 4.42 1.44
C TRP A 253 13.53 4.61 0.15
N ARG A 254 12.30 5.06 0.29
CA ARG A 254 11.46 5.49 -0.83
C ARG A 254 10.86 6.85 -0.55
N THR A 255 10.67 7.63 -1.60
CA THR A 255 9.90 8.88 -1.56
C THR A 255 8.79 8.83 -2.58
N GLY A 256 7.80 9.68 -2.40
CA GLY A 256 6.71 9.77 -3.35
C GLY A 256 5.86 11.01 -3.17
N PHE A 257 4.95 11.18 -4.09
CA PHE A 257 3.97 12.26 -4.08
C PHE A 257 2.57 11.73 -4.34
N THR A 258 1.58 12.48 -3.90
CA THR A 258 0.19 12.28 -4.28
C THR A 258 -0.46 13.63 -4.58
N LEU A 259 -1.27 13.68 -5.62
CA LEU A 259 -2.14 14.80 -5.95
C LEU A 259 -3.56 14.26 -6.11
N ALA A 260 -4.50 14.82 -5.39
CA ALA A 260 -5.89 14.40 -5.48
C ALA A 260 -6.81 15.61 -5.67
N PHE A 261 -7.78 15.46 -6.55
CA PHE A 261 -8.72 16.50 -6.88
C PHE A 261 -10.14 15.94 -7.09
N PRO A 262 -11.16 16.62 -6.52
CA PRO A 262 -12.55 16.26 -6.73
C PRO A 262 -12.98 16.63 -8.16
N LEU A 263 -13.69 15.73 -8.83
CA LEU A 263 -14.38 16.01 -10.08
C LEU A 263 -15.78 16.59 -9.81
N ASN A 264 -16.42 16.09 -8.77
CA ASN A 264 -17.72 16.54 -8.27
C ASN A 264 -17.90 16.07 -6.81
N ARG A 265 -19.12 16.19 -6.26
CA ARG A 265 -19.39 15.81 -4.86
C ARG A 265 -19.14 14.33 -4.55
N ASN A 266 -19.29 13.46 -5.54
CA ASN A 266 -19.22 12.02 -5.37
C ASN A 266 -17.96 11.39 -5.97
N GLN A 267 -17.23 12.10 -6.82
CA GLN A 267 -16.13 11.54 -7.59
C GLN A 267 -14.85 12.35 -7.44
N SER A 268 -13.75 11.67 -7.53
CA SER A 268 -12.42 12.27 -7.50
C SER A 268 -11.38 11.42 -8.21
N ILE A 269 -10.30 12.06 -8.57
CA ILE A 269 -9.11 11.43 -9.15
C ILE A 269 -7.92 11.69 -8.25
N LYS A 270 -7.09 10.68 -8.11
CA LYS A 270 -5.79 10.74 -7.45
C LYS A 270 -4.71 10.30 -8.42
N VAL A 271 -3.66 11.11 -8.57
CA VAL A 271 -2.43 10.76 -9.26
C VAL A 271 -1.34 10.62 -8.20
N PHE A 272 -0.56 9.58 -8.27
CA PHE A 272 0.48 9.30 -7.31
C PHE A 272 1.71 8.68 -7.99
N GLY A 273 2.87 8.91 -7.42
CA GLY A 273 4.10 8.30 -7.89
C GLY A 273 5.08 8.12 -6.74
N ASN A 274 5.99 7.18 -6.90
CA ASN A 274 7.06 6.95 -5.93
C ASN A 274 8.31 6.42 -6.61
N SER A 275 9.45 6.63 -5.95
CA SER A 275 10.77 6.25 -6.43
C SER A 275 11.62 5.72 -5.29
N GLY A 276 12.50 4.76 -5.57
CA GLY A 276 13.58 4.37 -4.70
C GLY A 276 14.58 5.50 -4.51
N VAL A 277 15.07 5.70 -3.29
CA VAL A 277 16.13 6.67 -2.98
C VAL A 277 17.42 5.94 -2.66
N SER A 278 17.32 4.83 -1.96
CA SER A 278 18.42 3.96 -1.60
C SER A 278 17.87 2.56 -1.37
N THR A 279 18.40 1.58 -2.06
CA THR A 279 17.95 0.19 -2.00
C THR A 279 19.15 -0.73 -1.80
N ARG A 280 19.13 -1.51 -0.74
CA ARG A 280 20.16 -2.54 -0.49
C ARG A 280 19.83 -3.83 -1.24
N THR A 281 18.63 -4.36 -1.04
CA THR A 281 18.10 -5.56 -1.67
C THR A 281 16.61 -5.40 -1.91
N GLY A 282 16.01 -6.28 -2.72
CA GLY A 282 14.62 -6.24 -3.11
C GLY A 282 14.40 -5.46 -4.41
N THR A 283 13.36 -4.67 -4.48
CA THR A 283 13.00 -3.95 -5.70
C THR A 283 13.37 -2.48 -5.60
N ASP A 284 14.13 -1.98 -6.58
CA ASP A 284 14.41 -0.58 -6.80
C ASP A 284 13.68 -0.13 -8.06
N TYR A 285 12.48 0.42 -7.89
CA TYR A 285 11.59 0.76 -8.99
C TYR A 285 11.01 2.16 -8.85
N ASP A 286 10.68 2.76 -9.98
CA ASP A 286 9.83 3.92 -10.09
C ASP A 286 8.40 3.50 -10.41
N ALA A 287 7.43 4.18 -9.84
CA ALA A 287 6.03 3.90 -10.10
C ALA A 287 5.22 5.18 -10.30
N LEU A 288 4.24 5.10 -11.20
CA LEU A 288 3.26 6.15 -11.45
C LEU A 288 1.88 5.52 -11.59
N GLY A 289 0.91 6.10 -10.91
CA GLY A 289 -0.45 5.58 -10.92
C GLY A 289 -1.52 6.64 -10.93
N VAL A 290 -2.71 6.20 -11.30
CA VAL A 290 -3.94 6.99 -11.25
C VAL A 290 -5.05 6.15 -10.64
N ALA A 291 -5.85 6.76 -9.78
CA ALA A 291 -7.02 6.14 -9.19
C ALA A 291 -8.24 7.05 -9.31
N TRP A 292 -9.35 6.47 -9.69
CA TRP A 292 -10.65 7.08 -9.62
C TRP A 292 -11.41 6.52 -8.42
N GLN A 293 -12.14 7.38 -7.74
CA GLN A 293 -12.98 7.03 -6.60
C GLN A 293 -14.40 7.55 -6.80
N TYR A 294 -15.37 6.72 -6.46
CA TYR A 294 -16.78 7.07 -6.33
C TYR A 294 -17.26 6.80 -4.92
N ARG A 295 -17.98 7.78 -4.32
CA ARG A 295 -18.50 7.66 -2.95
C ARG A 295 -20.00 7.87 -2.90
N TRP A 296 -20.66 7.16 -2.01
CA TRP A 296 -22.10 7.26 -1.76
C TRP A 296 -22.45 6.83 -0.34
N GLY A 297 -23.68 7.10 0.09
CA GLY A 297 -24.18 6.79 1.45
C GLY A 297 -24.05 7.97 2.42
N GLY A 298 -24.41 7.75 3.66
CA GLY A 298 -24.37 8.79 4.71
C GLY A 298 -25.38 9.91 4.50
N ASP A 299 -26.46 9.67 3.74
CA ASP A 299 -27.49 10.68 3.41
C ASP A 299 -26.95 11.91 2.66
N LEU A 300 -26.07 11.63 1.67
CA LEU A 300 -25.54 12.62 0.71
C LEU A 300 -26.65 13.28 -0.12
#